data_b0ab754b3e42eaa17d9044d623f2145b
#
_entry.id   b0ab754b3e42eaa17d9044d623f2145b
#
_cell.length_a   1.000
_cell.length_b   1.000
_cell.length_c   1.000
_cell.angle_alpha   90.00
_cell.angle_beta   90.00
_cell.angle_gamma   90.00
#
_symmetry.space_group_name_H-M   'P 1'
#
loop_
_entity.id
_entity.type
_entity.pdbx_description
1 polymer ?
#
loop_
_entity_poly.entity_id
_entity_poly.type
_entity_poly.pdbx_seq_one_letter_code
_entity_poly.pdbx_strand_id
1 'polypeptide(L)'
;MSPSHRSTTIGNASRNASLLALVILWVASFAAPPARAQVTGSLKFHIDSQRLQETLQKLSEFGRNPEGGVTRIGFSETDMAAREYVIGLMKQAGLEVRVDPAGNIFGRRAGSEKLPILLFGSHIDSVLHGGNFDGDVGSMGSIEVMRALNDAKVKTRHPLEVVIWTNEEGNHFSLGTLGSGVAAGLLGPEILGRKDDQGLTLADWLRRYGQDPSHLTEARIPKGALAAFIELHIEQGPHLDEAKISIGIVKGIVGIKRSDCVVTGFANHAGTTPMNRRKDALAAASKDVLAVREVVREEDGHQVGTVGYIRVEPGAVNVISGRTEFPVELRDLDAAKVKRMWEHIQLKFKQIDKEENVVTLCTSVDDTEPAPTDPALQAAIRDAAMSLGLTTMDLPSEAGQDSQQIAKIAPIAMIFVPSLGGISHSPKEFTSWQDVANGAEVLYRVVSLLDDRLNRN
;
A
#
# COMPACT_ATOMS: atom_id res chain seq x y z
N MET A 1 16.98 56.12 37.50
CA MET A 1 18.23 56.81 37.84
C MET A 1 19.23 56.41 36.76
N SER A 2 19.45 57.30 35.79
CA SER A 2 20.68 57.40 34.97
C SER A 2 21.72 58.19 35.78
N PRO A 3 23.04 58.16 35.49
CA PRO A 3 23.67 58.63 34.26
C PRO A 3 24.93 57.80 33.90
N SER A 4 25.53 57.91 32.77
CA SER A 4 26.04 58.91 31.81
C SER A 4 27.53 58.75 31.54
N HIS A 5 27.92 58.85 30.27
CA HIS A 5 29.14 59.45 29.67
C HIS A 5 30.53 58.84 29.95
N ARG A 6 31.41 58.63 28.97
CA ARG A 6 31.99 59.63 28.05
C ARG A 6 32.85 58.99 26.96
N SER A 7 32.81 59.64 25.82
CA SER A 7 33.64 59.69 24.66
C SER A 7 35.13 60.04 24.97
N THR A 8 36.05 59.54 24.11
CA THR A 8 37.22 60.35 23.67
C THR A 8 37.73 59.86 22.31
N THR A 9 37.76 60.81 21.40
CA THR A 9 38.44 60.90 20.11
C THR A 9 39.90 61.20 20.26
N ILE A 10 40.74 60.94 19.24
CA ILE A 10 41.96 61.60 18.72
C ILE A 10 42.81 60.46 18.08
N GLY A 11 43.43 60.47 16.87
CA GLY A 11 43.66 61.49 15.90
C GLY A 11 44.65 60.95 14.87
N ASN A 12 44.65 61.50 13.70
CA ASN A 12 45.42 61.29 12.47
C ASN A 12 46.91 60.91 12.59
N ALA A 13 47.37 60.05 11.65
CA ALA A 13 48.55 60.44 10.81
C ALA A 13 48.73 59.50 9.59
N SER A 14 48.77 60.12 8.47
CA SER A 14 49.10 59.65 7.14
C SER A 14 50.44 59.00 6.98
N ARG A 15 50.62 57.99 6.12
CA ARG A 15 51.81 57.86 5.24
C ARG A 15 51.49 56.97 4.04
N ASN A 16 51.62 57.54 2.84
CA ASN A 16 51.62 56.91 1.52
C ASN A 16 52.71 55.86 1.36
N ALA A 17 52.38 54.71 0.82
CA ALA A 17 53.30 53.86 0.09
C ALA A 17 52.51 53.15 -1.04
N SER A 18 52.82 53.58 -2.25
CA SER A 18 52.34 52.99 -3.51
C SER A 18 52.95 51.61 -3.69
N LEU A 19 52.09 50.58 -3.83
CA LEU A 19 52.49 49.27 -4.38
C LEU A 19 51.56 48.94 -5.54
N LEU A 20 52.18 48.93 -6.74
CA LEU A 20 51.59 48.42 -7.96
C LEU A 20 51.29 46.92 -7.76
N ALA A 21 50.01 46.56 -7.71
CA ALA A 21 49.59 45.15 -7.80
C ALA A 21 49.01 44.89 -9.19
N LEU A 22 49.72 44.07 -9.96
CA LEU A 22 49.25 43.50 -11.23
C LEU A 22 48.02 42.67 -10.97
N VAL A 23 46.87 43.12 -11.48
CA VAL A 23 45.63 42.33 -11.53
C VAL A 23 45.68 41.49 -12.79
N ILE A 24 45.97 40.20 -12.65
CA ILE A 24 45.78 39.22 -13.72
C ILE A 24 44.27 38.87 -13.73
N LEU A 25 43.55 39.40 -14.73
CA LEU A 25 42.16 38.97 -15.01
C LEU A 25 42.19 37.54 -15.56
N TRP A 26 41.80 36.60 -14.74
CA TRP A 26 41.37 35.27 -15.19
C TRP A 26 39.96 35.37 -15.73
N VAL A 27 39.80 35.40 -17.07
CA VAL A 27 38.52 35.25 -17.72
C VAL A 27 38.16 33.75 -17.67
N ALA A 28 37.40 33.36 -16.66
CA ALA A 28 36.77 32.05 -16.62
C ALA A 28 35.63 32.06 -17.66
N SER A 29 35.85 31.43 -18.81
CA SER A 29 34.75 31.13 -19.76
C SER A 29 33.82 30.15 -19.10
N PHE A 30 32.74 30.63 -18.50
CA PHE A 30 31.60 29.79 -18.14
C PHE A 30 30.92 29.35 -19.45
N ALA A 31 31.23 28.13 -19.88
CA ALA A 31 30.41 27.46 -20.89
C ALA A 31 29.02 27.29 -20.28
N ALA A 32 28.02 27.96 -20.82
CA ALA A 32 26.64 27.75 -20.46
C ALA A 32 26.29 26.27 -20.69
N PRO A 33 25.58 25.60 -19.76
CA PRO A 33 25.12 24.24 -20.01
C PRO A 33 24.24 24.24 -21.27
N PRO A 34 24.29 23.18 -22.10
CA PRO A 34 23.49 23.11 -23.29
C PRO A 34 22.02 23.30 -22.91
N ALA A 35 21.36 24.25 -23.58
CA ALA A 35 19.92 24.48 -23.41
C ALA A 35 19.20 23.16 -23.65
N ARG A 36 18.58 22.63 -22.60
CA ARG A 36 17.65 21.51 -22.72
C ARG A 36 16.57 21.97 -23.69
N ALA A 37 16.51 21.36 -24.86
CA ALA A 37 15.42 21.54 -25.79
C ALA A 37 14.11 21.33 -25.04
N GLN A 38 13.33 22.39 -24.81
CA GLN A 38 11.94 22.27 -24.39
C GLN A 38 11.21 21.59 -25.54
N VAL A 39 10.88 20.32 -25.32
CA VAL A 39 9.94 19.61 -26.18
C VAL A 39 8.56 20.21 -25.88
N THR A 40 8.22 21.27 -26.57
CA THR A 40 6.89 21.91 -26.58
C THR A 40 5.95 21.20 -27.57
N GLY A 41 5.93 19.86 -27.54
CA GLY A 41 4.86 19.08 -28.12
C GLY A 41 3.88 18.78 -26.98
N SER A 42 2.61 19.10 -27.12
CA SER A 42 1.55 18.56 -26.27
C SER A 42 1.73 17.06 -26.21
N LEU A 43 2.19 16.53 -25.06
CA LEU A 43 2.39 15.10 -24.86
C LEU A 43 1.00 14.46 -24.95
N LYS A 44 0.72 13.81 -26.06
CA LYS A 44 -0.56 13.15 -26.28
C LYS A 44 -0.65 11.94 -25.35
N PHE A 45 -1.67 11.93 -24.49
CA PHE A 45 -2.05 10.74 -23.75
C PHE A 45 -2.45 9.62 -24.71
N HIS A 46 -2.06 8.39 -24.40
CA HIS A 46 -2.49 7.21 -25.14
C HIS A 46 -3.80 6.67 -24.57
N ILE A 47 -4.01 6.87 -23.26
CA ILE A 47 -5.20 6.44 -22.53
C ILE A 47 -6.41 7.29 -22.94
N ASP A 48 -7.52 6.64 -23.26
CA ASP A 48 -8.82 7.29 -23.39
C ASP A 48 -9.43 7.50 -21.99
N SER A 49 -9.22 8.69 -21.45
CA SER A 49 -9.65 9.03 -20.09
C SER A 49 -11.18 9.02 -19.92
N GLN A 50 -11.93 9.32 -20.98
CA GLN A 50 -13.40 9.27 -20.93
C GLN A 50 -13.86 7.80 -20.85
N ARG A 51 -13.33 6.94 -21.71
CA ARG A 51 -13.63 5.49 -21.70
C ARG A 51 -13.26 4.85 -20.37
N LEU A 52 -12.11 5.23 -19.78
CA LEU A 52 -11.71 4.76 -18.46
C LEU A 52 -12.70 5.21 -17.38
N GLN A 53 -13.09 6.47 -17.37
CA GLN A 53 -14.08 7.01 -16.45
C GLN A 53 -15.42 6.28 -16.58
N GLU A 54 -15.94 6.10 -17.82
CA GLU A 54 -17.19 5.39 -18.07
C GLU A 54 -17.17 3.94 -17.56
N THR A 55 -16.03 3.22 -17.75
CA THR A 55 -15.90 1.85 -17.27
C THR A 55 -15.84 1.77 -15.74
N LEU A 56 -15.14 2.68 -15.05
CA LEU A 56 -15.13 2.78 -13.60
C LEU A 56 -16.51 3.13 -13.03
N GLN A 57 -17.20 4.12 -13.63
CA GLN A 57 -18.55 4.49 -13.22
C GLN A 57 -19.53 3.32 -13.40
N LYS A 58 -19.40 2.54 -14.47
CA LYS A 58 -20.22 1.33 -14.67
C LYS A 58 -19.90 0.24 -13.67
N LEU A 59 -18.62 0.02 -13.34
CA LEU A 59 -18.21 -0.94 -12.31
C LEU A 59 -18.79 -0.56 -10.95
N SER A 60 -18.86 0.72 -10.62
CA SER A 60 -19.42 1.22 -9.35
C SER A 60 -20.94 1.06 -9.23
N GLU A 61 -21.65 0.59 -10.26
CA GLU A 61 -23.06 0.21 -10.14
C GLU A 61 -23.24 -1.16 -9.46
N PHE A 62 -22.25 -2.04 -9.55
CA PHE A 62 -22.28 -3.36 -8.90
C PHE A 62 -22.01 -3.22 -7.40
N GLY A 63 -23.02 -3.41 -6.59
CA GLY A 63 -22.96 -3.26 -5.14
C GLY A 63 -23.13 -1.82 -4.64
N ARG A 64 -23.64 -0.89 -5.47
CA ARG A 64 -23.87 0.51 -5.09
C ARG A 64 -24.73 0.62 -3.83
N ASN A 65 -24.25 1.36 -2.84
CA ASN A 65 -24.97 1.69 -1.63
C ASN A 65 -25.84 2.95 -1.79
N PRO A 66 -26.97 3.05 -1.07
CA PRO A 66 -27.82 4.24 -1.10
C PRO A 66 -27.09 5.54 -0.70
N GLU A 67 -26.13 5.43 0.21
CA GLU A 67 -25.32 6.55 0.73
C GLU A 67 -24.12 6.90 -0.16
N GLY A 68 -23.95 6.20 -1.27
CA GLY A 68 -22.77 6.24 -2.12
C GLY A 68 -21.76 5.13 -1.80
N GLY A 69 -20.71 5.04 -2.63
CA GLY A 69 -19.75 3.92 -2.54
C GLY A 69 -20.37 2.57 -2.87
N VAL A 70 -19.64 1.51 -2.63
CA VAL A 70 -20.04 0.14 -2.97
C VAL A 70 -19.86 -0.82 -1.79
N THR A 71 -20.65 -1.91 -1.83
CA THR A 71 -20.44 -3.13 -1.04
C THR A 71 -20.40 -4.28 -2.03
N ARG A 72 -19.19 -4.62 -2.46
CA ARG A 72 -18.90 -5.69 -3.43
C ARG A 72 -17.94 -6.70 -2.80
N ILE A 73 -18.45 -7.37 -1.78
CA ILE A 73 -17.65 -8.35 -1.03
C ILE A 73 -17.24 -9.48 -1.95
N GLY A 74 -15.95 -9.83 -1.93
CA GLY A 74 -15.43 -10.96 -2.69
C GLY A 74 -16.28 -12.21 -2.51
N PHE A 75 -16.55 -12.92 -3.60
CA PHE A 75 -17.46 -14.07 -3.69
C PHE A 75 -18.96 -13.77 -3.55
N SER A 76 -19.40 -12.54 -3.32
CA SER A 76 -20.84 -12.20 -3.30
C SER A 76 -21.46 -12.24 -4.70
N GLU A 77 -22.81 -12.22 -4.78
CA GLU A 77 -23.52 -12.13 -6.07
C GLU A 77 -23.17 -10.84 -6.83
N THR A 78 -22.96 -9.75 -6.11
CA THR A 78 -22.55 -8.48 -6.70
C THR A 78 -21.13 -8.52 -7.26
N ASP A 79 -20.21 -9.22 -6.59
CA ASP A 79 -18.86 -9.47 -7.09
C ASP A 79 -18.91 -10.38 -8.33
N MET A 80 -19.69 -11.45 -8.31
CA MET A 80 -19.86 -12.32 -9.48
C MET A 80 -20.35 -11.54 -10.71
N ALA A 81 -21.36 -10.67 -10.53
CA ALA A 81 -21.87 -9.83 -11.62
C ALA A 81 -20.81 -8.81 -12.13
N ALA A 82 -20.05 -8.21 -11.23
CA ALA A 82 -18.95 -7.31 -11.58
C ALA A 82 -17.84 -8.06 -12.34
N ARG A 83 -17.50 -9.27 -11.94
CA ARG A 83 -16.50 -10.13 -12.61
C ARG A 83 -16.92 -10.48 -14.03
N GLU A 84 -18.21 -10.80 -14.26
CA GLU A 84 -18.72 -11.02 -15.62
C GLU A 84 -18.59 -9.77 -16.49
N TYR A 85 -18.90 -8.59 -15.93
CA TYR A 85 -18.70 -7.32 -16.62
C TYR A 85 -17.22 -7.12 -17.01
N VAL A 86 -16.29 -7.33 -16.09
CA VAL A 86 -14.84 -7.18 -16.33
C VAL A 86 -14.34 -8.19 -17.37
N ILE A 87 -14.77 -9.45 -17.30
CA ILE A 87 -14.48 -10.48 -18.33
C ILE A 87 -14.97 -10.01 -19.71
N GLY A 88 -16.16 -9.41 -19.76
CA GLY A 88 -16.70 -8.80 -20.97
C GLY A 88 -15.81 -7.70 -21.54
N LEU A 89 -15.31 -6.81 -20.69
CA LEU A 89 -14.39 -5.73 -21.07
C LEU A 89 -13.05 -6.27 -21.61
N MET A 90 -12.47 -7.27 -20.95
CA MET A 90 -11.24 -7.92 -21.40
C MET A 90 -11.40 -8.59 -22.78
N LYS A 91 -12.53 -9.29 -22.97
CA LYS A 91 -12.86 -9.90 -24.30
C LYS A 91 -13.04 -8.84 -25.38
N GLN A 92 -13.72 -7.71 -25.07
CA GLN A 92 -13.85 -6.60 -26.02
C GLN A 92 -12.50 -5.92 -26.33
N ALA A 93 -11.56 -5.97 -25.40
CA ALA A 93 -10.17 -5.55 -25.61
C ALA A 93 -9.35 -6.58 -26.41
N GLY A 94 -9.96 -7.67 -26.90
CA GLY A 94 -9.30 -8.70 -27.69
C GLY A 94 -8.35 -9.60 -26.91
N LEU A 95 -8.52 -9.69 -25.58
CA LEU A 95 -7.69 -10.51 -24.72
C LEU A 95 -8.22 -11.96 -24.67
N GLU A 96 -7.29 -12.92 -24.61
CA GLU A 96 -7.60 -14.30 -24.25
C GLU A 96 -7.84 -14.37 -22.74
N VAL A 97 -9.12 -14.62 -22.36
CA VAL A 97 -9.53 -14.57 -20.94
C VAL A 97 -9.60 -15.98 -20.37
N ARG A 98 -8.97 -16.16 -19.19
CA ARG A 98 -9.08 -17.37 -18.36
C ARG A 98 -9.38 -16.98 -16.91
N VAL A 99 -10.03 -17.89 -16.21
CA VAL A 99 -10.21 -17.82 -14.74
C VAL A 99 -9.46 -19.01 -14.15
N ASP A 100 -8.60 -18.78 -13.18
CA ASP A 100 -7.83 -19.85 -12.56
C ASP A 100 -8.61 -20.53 -11.41
N PRO A 101 -8.14 -21.67 -10.87
CA PRO A 101 -8.83 -22.38 -9.78
C PRO A 101 -9.00 -21.60 -8.47
N ALA A 102 -8.25 -20.50 -8.25
CA ALA A 102 -8.43 -19.59 -7.13
C ALA A 102 -9.48 -18.51 -7.42
N GLY A 103 -10.00 -18.48 -8.66
CA GLY A 103 -10.96 -17.49 -9.14
C GLY A 103 -10.32 -16.25 -9.74
N ASN A 104 -8.99 -16.09 -9.79
CA ASN A 104 -8.33 -14.94 -10.42
C ASN A 104 -8.66 -14.89 -11.92
N ILE A 105 -8.98 -13.70 -12.42
CA ILE A 105 -9.27 -13.48 -13.84
C ILE A 105 -8.01 -12.97 -14.53
N PHE A 106 -7.61 -13.62 -15.60
CA PHE A 106 -6.47 -13.19 -16.42
C PHE A 106 -6.93 -12.89 -17.85
N GLY A 107 -6.48 -11.75 -18.37
CA GLY A 107 -6.65 -11.36 -19.77
C GLY A 107 -5.32 -11.26 -20.47
N ARG A 108 -5.01 -12.18 -21.39
CA ARG A 108 -3.71 -12.30 -22.04
C ARG A 108 -3.69 -11.70 -23.45
N ARG A 109 -2.59 -11.04 -23.77
CA ARG A 109 -2.19 -10.63 -25.11
C ARG A 109 -0.83 -11.24 -25.44
N ALA A 110 -0.73 -11.92 -26.55
CA ALA A 110 0.52 -12.54 -26.96
C ALA A 110 1.62 -11.50 -27.26
N GLY A 111 2.84 -11.81 -26.87
CA GLY A 111 4.04 -11.10 -27.31
C GLY A 111 4.59 -11.67 -28.63
N SER A 112 5.52 -10.96 -29.23
CA SER A 112 6.24 -11.43 -30.44
C SER A 112 7.37 -12.39 -30.12
N GLU A 113 7.81 -12.46 -28.86
CA GLU A 113 8.89 -13.31 -28.37
C GLU A 113 8.42 -14.22 -27.23
N LYS A 114 9.14 -15.32 -27.00
CA LYS A 114 8.89 -16.21 -25.84
C LYS A 114 9.63 -15.70 -24.61
N LEU A 115 9.15 -14.60 -24.07
CA LEU A 115 9.69 -13.95 -22.87
C LEU A 115 8.76 -14.17 -21.67
N PRO A 116 9.24 -13.96 -20.42
CA PRO A 116 8.37 -13.93 -19.25
C PRO A 116 7.31 -12.85 -19.36
N ILE A 117 6.18 -13.04 -18.70
CA ILE A 117 4.99 -12.17 -18.77
C ILE A 117 5.25 -10.85 -18.03
N LEU A 118 4.85 -9.73 -18.62
CA LEU A 118 4.60 -8.49 -17.89
C LEU A 118 3.15 -8.54 -17.40
N LEU A 119 3.00 -8.74 -16.09
CA LEU A 119 1.70 -8.82 -15.42
C LEU A 119 1.38 -7.46 -14.77
N PHE A 120 0.13 -7.01 -14.89
CA PHE A 120 -0.36 -5.81 -14.21
C PHE A 120 -1.85 -5.91 -13.95
N GLY A 121 -2.32 -5.28 -12.88
CA GLY A 121 -3.71 -5.39 -12.44
C GLY A 121 -3.85 -5.06 -10.96
N SER A 122 -5.03 -5.32 -10.41
CA SER A 122 -5.38 -5.19 -9.01
C SER A 122 -6.61 -6.05 -8.73
N HIS A 123 -7.45 -5.66 -7.77
CA HIS A 123 -8.69 -6.33 -7.41
C HIS A 123 -9.93 -5.50 -7.81
N ILE A 124 -11.12 -6.05 -7.61
CA ILE A 124 -12.40 -5.33 -7.76
C ILE A 124 -13.36 -5.56 -6.59
N ASP A 125 -13.05 -6.46 -5.66
CA ASP A 125 -13.82 -6.59 -4.42
C ASP A 125 -13.56 -5.39 -3.51
N SER A 126 -14.52 -5.09 -2.63
CA SER A 126 -14.45 -3.96 -1.70
C SER A 126 -14.78 -4.39 -0.27
N VAL A 127 -14.41 -3.57 0.70
CA VAL A 127 -14.94 -3.64 2.06
C VAL A 127 -16.44 -3.33 2.10
N LEU A 128 -17.10 -3.60 3.24
CA LEU A 128 -18.45 -3.12 3.51
C LEU A 128 -18.45 -1.58 3.49
N HIS A 129 -19.41 -0.99 2.77
CA HIS A 129 -19.52 0.46 2.59
C HIS A 129 -18.22 1.12 2.10
N GLY A 130 -17.50 0.42 1.21
CA GLY A 130 -16.25 0.88 0.60
C GLY A 130 -16.44 2.01 -0.42
N GLY A 131 -15.32 2.40 -1.02
CA GLY A 131 -15.27 3.40 -2.09
C GLY A 131 -15.51 2.82 -3.48
N ASN A 132 -15.25 3.64 -4.51
CA ASN A 132 -15.41 3.26 -5.92
C ASN A 132 -14.07 3.28 -6.69
N PHE A 133 -12.95 3.38 -5.99
CA PHE A 133 -11.64 3.58 -6.60
C PHE A 133 -10.61 2.56 -6.11
N ASP A 134 -10.76 2.10 -4.87
CA ASP A 134 -9.91 1.10 -4.23
C ASP A 134 -9.90 -0.20 -5.06
N GLY A 135 -8.70 -0.65 -5.51
CA GLY A 135 -8.52 -1.74 -6.46
C GLY A 135 -9.06 -1.47 -7.87
N ASP A 136 -10.25 -0.85 -7.95
CA ASP A 136 -10.97 -0.59 -9.20
C ASP A 136 -10.15 0.25 -10.19
N VAL A 137 -9.39 1.25 -9.70
CA VAL A 137 -8.53 2.11 -10.53
C VAL A 137 -7.44 1.28 -11.21
N GLY A 138 -6.78 0.40 -10.47
CA GLY A 138 -5.75 -0.48 -11.02
C GLY A 138 -6.29 -1.48 -12.03
N SER A 139 -7.43 -2.07 -11.70
CA SER A 139 -8.10 -3.07 -12.53
C SER A 139 -8.61 -2.48 -13.85
N MET A 140 -9.35 -1.39 -13.81
CA MET A 140 -9.88 -0.75 -15.01
C MET A 140 -8.80 0.00 -15.79
N GLY A 141 -7.85 0.64 -15.10
CA GLY A 141 -6.67 1.26 -15.71
C GLY A 141 -5.85 0.25 -16.51
N SER A 142 -5.66 -0.95 -15.99
CA SER A 142 -4.94 -2.03 -16.67
C SER A 142 -5.65 -2.51 -17.95
N ILE A 143 -6.97 -2.64 -17.92
CA ILE A 143 -7.75 -2.99 -19.12
C ILE A 143 -7.66 -1.85 -20.15
N GLU A 144 -7.71 -0.59 -19.69
CA GLU A 144 -7.59 0.57 -20.58
C GLU A 144 -6.18 0.64 -21.22
N VAL A 145 -5.12 0.28 -20.50
CA VAL A 145 -3.76 0.16 -21.06
C VAL A 145 -3.75 -0.83 -22.23
N MET A 146 -4.39 -2.00 -22.08
CA MET A 146 -4.48 -2.99 -23.18
C MET A 146 -5.24 -2.44 -24.38
N ARG A 147 -6.34 -1.71 -24.16
CA ARG A 147 -7.11 -1.04 -25.21
C ARG A 147 -6.27 0.01 -25.94
N ALA A 148 -5.58 0.87 -25.20
CA ALA A 148 -4.71 1.90 -25.75
C ALA A 148 -3.57 1.33 -26.60
N LEU A 149 -2.94 0.22 -26.16
CA LEU A 149 -1.94 -0.49 -26.94
C LEU A 149 -2.52 -1.05 -28.25
N ASN A 150 -3.76 -1.54 -28.22
CA ASN A 150 -4.45 -2.03 -29.42
C ASN A 150 -4.83 -0.88 -30.36
N ASP A 151 -5.37 0.21 -29.86
CA ASP A 151 -5.73 1.40 -30.63
C ASP A 151 -4.51 2.00 -31.35
N ALA A 152 -3.35 2.00 -30.66
CA ALA A 152 -2.06 2.42 -31.20
C ALA A 152 -1.36 1.36 -32.06
N LYS A 153 -1.93 0.14 -32.16
CA LYS A 153 -1.37 -1.01 -32.90
C LYS A 153 0.07 -1.38 -32.47
N VAL A 154 0.39 -1.15 -31.20
CA VAL A 154 1.70 -1.46 -30.61
C VAL A 154 1.87 -2.98 -30.58
N LYS A 155 3.01 -3.47 -31.05
CA LYS A 155 3.42 -4.88 -30.88
C LYS A 155 4.44 -4.94 -29.76
N THR A 156 4.16 -5.75 -28.75
CA THR A 156 5.07 -5.95 -27.62
C THR A 156 5.92 -7.21 -27.84
N ARG A 157 7.12 -7.21 -27.29
CA ARG A 157 8.00 -8.38 -27.26
C ARG A 157 7.51 -9.38 -26.23
N HIS A 158 7.27 -8.90 -25.01
CA HIS A 158 6.73 -9.70 -23.94
C HIS A 158 5.24 -10.00 -24.13
N PRO A 159 4.78 -11.19 -23.73
CA PRO A 159 3.36 -11.38 -23.47
C PRO A 159 2.93 -10.43 -22.36
N LEU A 160 1.75 -9.81 -22.50
CA LEU A 160 1.14 -8.97 -21.49
C LEU A 160 -0.06 -9.69 -20.88
N GLU A 161 -0.22 -9.64 -19.57
CA GLU A 161 -1.42 -10.12 -18.90
C GLU A 161 -1.98 -9.05 -17.94
N VAL A 162 -3.28 -8.83 -18.00
CA VAL A 162 -4.04 -8.13 -16.95
C VAL A 162 -4.55 -9.18 -16.00
N VAL A 163 -4.44 -8.92 -14.69
CA VAL A 163 -5.02 -9.77 -13.65
C VAL A 163 -6.03 -8.99 -12.82
N ILE A 164 -7.12 -9.67 -12.44
CA ILE A 164 -8.04 -9.24 -11.39
C ILE A 164 -7.95 -10.29 -10.29
N TRP A 165 -7.37 -9.90 -9.17
CA TRP A 165 -7.19 -10.77 -8.02
C TRP A 165 -8.52 -11.02 -7.32
N THR A 166 -8.66 -12.18 -6.69
CA THR A 166 -9.88 -12.60 -6.00
C THR A 166 -9.76 -12.33 -4.51
N ASN A 167 -10.76 -11.64 -3.94
CA ASN A 167 -10.93 -11.44 -2.49
C ASN A 167 -9.66 -10.86 -1.84
N GLU A 168 -9.23 -9.68 -2.32
CA GLU A 168 -8.09 -8.95 -1.75
C GLU A 168 -8.41 -8.46 -0.35
N GLU A 169 -9.60 -7.87 -0.15
CA GLU A 169 -10.06 -7.20 1.07
C GLU A 169 -10.34 -8.13 2.25
N GLY A 170 -10.47 -9.43 1.99
CA GLY A 170 -10.58 -10.44 3.03
C GLY A 170 -11.86 -10.44 3.87
N ASN A 171 -12.90 -9.73 3.44
CA ASN A 171 -14.16 -9.63 4.19
C ASN A 171 -14.90 -10.98 4.34
N HIS A 172 -14.72 -11.89 3.38
CA HIS A 172 -15.07 -13.30 3.55
C HIS A 172 -13.86 -14.07 4.08
N PHE A 173 -14.06 -14.99 4.98
CA PHE A 173 -13.08 -15.92 5.54
C PHE A 173 -11.99 -15.28 6.41
N SER A 174 -12.02 -13.96 6.67
CA SER A 174 -10.95 -13.20 7.36
C SER A 174 -9.57 -13.51 6.75
N LEU A 175 -9.50 -13.51 5.42
CA LEU A 175 -8.30 -13.84 4.64
C LEU A 175 -8.18 -12.90 3.44
N GLY A 176 -7.43 -11.82 3.60
CA GLY A 176 -7.10 -10.89 2.53
C GLY A 176 -6.07 -11.44 1.54
N THR A 177 -5.94 -10.76 0.39
CA THR A 177 -5.00 -11.12 -0.68
C THR A 177 -5.06 -12.61 -1.06
N LEU A 178 -6.29 -13.19 -1.04
CA LEU A 178 -6.48 -14.63 -1.22
C LEU A 178 -5.97 -15.09 -2.58
N GLY A 179 -6.42 -14.42 -3.63
CA GLY A 179 -6.10 -14.81 -5.00
C GLY A 179 -4.61 -14.74 -5.31
N SER A 180 -3.97 -13.63 -4.95
CA SER A 180 -2.52 -13.42 -5.12
C SER A 180 -1.70 -14.33 -4.22
N GLY A 181 -2.18 -14.60 -2.99
CA GLY A 181 -1.54 -15.54 -2.06
C GLY A 181 -1.52 -16.97 -2.58
N VAL A 182 -2.59 -17.44 -3.21
CA VAL A 182 -2.62 -18.75 -3.89
C VAL A 182 -1.69 -18.74 -5.11
N ALA A 183 -1.76 -17.68 -5.92
CA ALA A 183 -0.92 -17.52 -7.11
C ALA A 183 0.58 -17.51 -6.76
N ALA A 184 0.95 -16.89 -5.65
CA ALA A 184 2.33 -16.89 -5.14
C ALA A 184 2.74 -18.21 -4.45
N GLY A 185 1.79 -19.14 -4.24
CA GLY A 185 2.03 -20.41 -3.55
C GLY A 185 2.17 -20.30 -2.04
N LEU A 186 1.74 -19.18 -1.44
CA LEU A 186 1.76 -18.93 0.01
C LEU A 186 0.52 -19.51 0.70
N LEU A 187 -0.56 -19.66 -0.04
CA LEU A 187 -1.80 -20.29 0.38
C LEU A 187 -2.03 -21.55 -0.43
N GLY A 188 -2.53 -22.60 0.21
CA GLY A 188 -2.77 -23.90 -0.40
C GLY A 188 -4.12 -24.51 -0.01
N PRO A 189 -4.33 -25.82 -0.22
CA PRO A 189 -5.61 -26.47 0.04
C PRO A 189 -6.10 -26.40 1.49
N GLU A 190 -5.23 -26.06 2.44
CA GLU A 190 -5.57 -25.90 3.87
C GLU A 190 -6.59 -24.78 4.11
N ILE A 191 -6.69 -23.79 3.18
CA ILE A 191 -7.67 -22.70 3.32
C ILE A 191 -9.08 -23.10 2.88
N LEU A 192 -9.24 -24.18 2.11
CA LEU A 192 -10.53 -24.58 1.50
C LEU A 192 -11.63 -24.85 2.52
N GLY A 193 -11.27 -25.25 3.73
CA GLY A 193 -12.20 -25.50 4.84
C GLY A 193 -12.60 -24.27 5.64
N ARG A 194 -12.04 -23.08 5.36
CA ARG A 194 -12.44 -21.82 6.02
C ARG A 194 -13.89 -21.51 5.70
N LYS A 195 -14.63 -21.10 6.72
CA LYS A 195 -16.05 -20.80 6.62
C LYS A 195 -16.32 -19.32 6.72
N ASP A 196 -17.30 -18.87 5.96
CA ASP A 196 -17.92 -17.55 6.14
C ASP A 196 -18.88 -17.52 7.33
N ASP A 197 -19.49 -16.37 7.56
CA ASP A 197 -20.48 -16.16 8.63
C ASP A 197 -21.76 -16.99 8.44
N GLN A 198 -22.02 -17.50 7.23
CA GLN A 198 -23.15 -18.37 6.89
C GLN A 198 -22.82 -19.86 7.04
N GLY A 199 -21.55 -20.18 7.32
CA GLY A 199 -21.06 -21.55 7.46
C GLY A 199 -20.67 -22.23 6.16
N LEU A 200 -20.71 -21.52 5.02
CA LEU A 200 -20.23 -22.02 3.73
C LEU A 200 -18.71 -21.99 3.68
N THR A 201 -18.12 -23.04 3.12
CA THR A 201 -16.67 -23.12 2.98
C THR A 201 -16.16 -22.34 1.76
N LEU A 202 -14.87 -21.96 1.76
CA LEU A 202 -14.23 -21.40 0.58
C LEU A 202 -14.35 -22.35 -0.63
N ALA A 203 -14.24 -23.66 -0.40
CA ALA A 203 -14.46 -24.66 -1.46
C ALA A 203 -15.87 -24.57 -2.08
N ASP A 204 -16.91 -24.31 -1.26
CA ASP A 204 -18.28 -24.15 -1.77
C ASP A 204 -18.42 -22.89 -2.62
N TRP A 205 -17.77 -21.81 -2.22
CA TRP A 205 -17.77 -20.55 -2.98
C TRP A 205 -16.98 -20.65 -4.29
N LEU A 206 -15.82 -21.31 -4.31
CA LEU A 206 -15.08 -21.56 -5.55
C LEU A 206 -15.92 -22.37 -6.55
N ARG A 207 -16.68 -23.39 -6.07
CA ARG A 207 -17.63 -24.12 -6.94
C ARG A 207 -18.73 -23.22 -7.50
N ARG A 208 -19.26 -22.28 -6.71
CA ARG A 208 -20.23 -21.28 -7.19
C ARG A 208 -19.62 -20.38 -8.28
N TYR A 209 -18.32 -20.10 -8.19
CA TYR A 209 -17.55 -19.40 -9.24
C TYR A 209 -17.26 -20.27 -10.47
N GLY A 210 -17.72 -21.53 -10.48
CA GLY A 210 -17.48 -22.47 -11.57
C GLY A 210 -16.06 -23.08 -11.55
N GLN A 211 -15.36 -22.98 -10.41
CA GLN A 211 -14.03 -23.53 -10.23
C GLN A 211 -14.07 -24.87 -9.52
N ASP A 212 -13.08 -25.72 -9.76
CA ASP A 212 -12.89 -26.96 -9.00
C ASP A 212 -11.83 -26.74 -7.92
N PRO A 213 -12.21 -26.74 -6.62
CA PRO A 213 -11.26 -26.53 -5.53
C PRO A 213 -10.16 -27.58 -5.43
N SER A 214 -10.35 -28.77 -6.00
CA SER A 214 -9.31 -29.82 -6.02
C SER A 214 -8.10 -29.43 -6.86
N HIS A 215 -8.26 -28.48 -7.78
CA HIS A 215 -7.20 -27.95 -8.65
C HIS A 215 -6.58 -26.65 -8.12
N LEU A 216 -6.87 -26.21 -6.87
CA LEU A 216 -6.41 -24.93 -6.32
C LEU A 216 -4.90 -24.69 -6.52
N THR A 217 -4.08 -25.73 -6.38
CA THR A 217 -2.63 -25.64 -6.53
C THR A 217 -2.16 -25.33 -7.96
N GLU A 218 -3.01 -25.54 -8.96
CA GLU A 218 -2.73 -25.22 -10.36
C GLU A 218 -2.81 -23.70 -10.65
N ALA A 219 -3.40 -22.92 -9.74
CA ALA A 219 -3.38 -21.47 -9.81
C ALA A 219 -2.00 -20.86 -9.50
N ARG A 220 -1.04 -21.65 -9.02
CA ARG A 220 0.31 -21.17 -8.69
C ARG A 220 1.05 -20.73 -9.95
N ILE A 221 1.62 -19.54 -9.90
CA ILE A 221 2.48 -18.98 -10.93
C ILE A 221 3.90 -19.45 -10.67
N PRO A 222 4.55 -20.18 -11.62
CA PRO A 222 5.92 -20.62 -11.44
C PRO A 222 6.89 -19.44 -11.30
N LYS A 223 7.88 -19.55 -10.42
CA LYS A 223 8.96 -18.56 -10.29
C LYS A 223 9.68 -18.42 -11.64
N GLY A 224 9.87 -17.18 -12.10
CA GLY A 224 10.47 -16.85 -13.40
C GLY A 224 9.46 -16.81 -14.56
N ALA A 225 8.19 -17.14 -14.35
CA ALA A 225 7.14 -16.96 -15.37
C ALA A 225 6.79 -15.48 -15.60
N LEU A 226 6.98 -14.64 -14.57
CA LEU A 226 6.76 -13.20 -14.64
C LEU A 226 8.08 -12.46 -14.81
N ALA A 227 8.13 -11.49 -15.72
CA ALA A 227 9.21 -10.52 -15.82
C ALA A 227 9.09 -9.45 -14.73
N ALA A 228 7.86 -9.00 -14.47
CA ALA A 228 7.49 -8.06 -13.41
C ALA A 228 5.98 -8.12 -13.16
N PHE A 229 5.56 -7.65 -11.97
CA PHE A 229 4.17 -7.30 -11.67
C PHE A 229 4.10 -5.81 -11.32
N ILE A 230 3.18 -5.09 -11.96
CA ILE A 230 2.97 -3.65 -11.72
C ILE A 230 1.51 -3.43 -11.30
N GLU A 231 1.31 -2.81 -10.15
CA GLU A 231 0.00 -2.48 -9.64
C GLU A 231 -0.21 -0.96 -9.61
N LEU A 232 -1.27 -0.50 -10.28
CA LEU A 232 -1.76 0.87 -10.13
C LEU A 232 -2.82 0.86 -9.03
N HIS A 233 -2.73 1.80 -8.10
CA HIS A 233 -3.67 1.88 -6.98
C HIS A 233 -3.87 3.32 -6.51
N ILE A 234 -4.91 3.58 -5.74
CA ILE A 234 -5.03 4.83 -4.98
C ILE A 234 -4.10 4.77 -3.75
N GLU A 235 -3.66 5.93 -3.25
CA GLU A 235 -2.75 5.98 -2.10
C GLU A 235 -3.39 5.45 -0.81
N GLN A 236 -4.71 5.60 -0.66
CA GLN A 236 -5.47 5.33 0.58
C GLN A 236 -5.02 6.22 1.77
N GLY A 237 -4.09 7.12 1.54
CA GLY A 237 -3.51 8.05 2.50
C GLY A 237 -3.51 9.50 1.98
N PRO A 238 -3.14 10.48 2.83
CA PRO A 238 -3.28 11.89 2.51
C PRO A 238 -2.04 12.53 1.86
N HIS A 239 -0.90 11.83 1.78
CA HIS A 239 0.40 12.46 1.49
C HIS A 239 0.47 13.10 0.10
N LEU A 240 -0.03 12.41 -0.93
CA LEU A 240 -0.02 12.92 -2.31
C LEU A 240 -0.97 14.11 -2.45
N ASP A 241 -2.19 14.01 -1.89
CA ASP A 241 -3.17 15.10 -1.94
C ASP A 241 -2.69 16.33 -1.17
N GLU A 242 -2.18 16.18 0.04
CA GLU A 242 -1.65 17.29 0.84
C GLU A 242 -0.45 17.97 0.16
N ALA A 243 0.45 17.20 -0.43
CA ALA A 243 1.64 17.69 -1.13
C ALA A 243 1.36 18.16 -2.56
N LYS A 244 0.15 17.93 -3.10
CA LYS A 244 -0.23 18.21 -4.50
C LYS A 244 0.70 17.52 -5.50
N ILE A 245 1.02 16.26 -5.22
CA ILE A 245 1.86 15.39 -6.05
C ILE A 245 0.97 14.46 -6.87
N SER A 246 1.28 14.33 -8.16
CA SER A 246 0.43 13.58 -9.10
C SER A 246 0.62 12.07 -9.00
N ILE A 247 1.84 11.59 -8.71
CA ILE A 247 2.21 10.16 -8.74
C ILE A 247 3.06 9.80 -7.54
N GLY A 248 2.63 8.77 -6.82
CA GLY A 248 3.40 8.10 -5.80
C GLY A 248 4.21 6.95 -6.39
N ILE A 249 5.50 6.90 -6.06
CA ILE A 249 6.38 5.77 -6.38
C ILE A 249 6.55 4.96 -5.11
N VAL A 250 5.88 3.82 -5.05
CA VAL A 250 5.87 3.00 -3.85
C VAL A 250 7.23 2.34 -3.66
N LYS A 251 7.84 2.53 -2.48
CA LYS A 251 9.15 1.97 -2.13
C LYS A 251 9.06 0.53 -1.64
N GLY A 252 7.87 0.14 -1.21
CA GLY A 252 7.54 -1.18 -0.68
C GLY A 252 6.24 -1.16 0.08
N ILE A 253 5.71 -2.34 0.37
CA ILE A 253 4.54 -2.55 1.21
C ILE A 253 5.05 -2.88 2.60
N VAL A 254 4.51 -2.21 3.64
CA VAL A 254 4.96 -2.39 5.03
C VAL A 254 4.73 -3.81 5.51
N GLY A 255 5.64 -4.28 6.37
CA GLY A 255 5.41 -5.47 7.17
C GLY A 255 4.48 -5.17 8.35
N ILE A 256 3.79 -6.18 8.83
CA ILE A 256 2.84 -6.08 9.94
C ILE A 256 3.27 -7.06 11.02
N LYS A 257 3.42 -6.55 12.24
CA LYS A 257 3.56 -7.35 13.46
C LYS A 257 2.36 -7.11 14.34
N ARG A 258 1.50 -8.13 14.52
CA ARG A 258 0.37 -8.04 15.44
C ARG A 258 0.46 -9.12 16.51
N SER A 259 0.18 -8.72 17.74
CA SER A 259 0.15 -9.60 18.90
C SER A 259 -1.04 -9.29 19.79
N ASP A 260 -1.73 -10.32 20.27
CA ASP A 260 -2.77 -10.18 21.28
C ASP A 260 -2.11 -10.33 22.67
N CYS A 261 -2.29 -9.33 23.51
CA CYS A 261 -1.70 -9.25 24.84
C CYS A 261 -2.77 -9.36 25.93
N VAL A 262 -2.47 -10.10 26.97
CA VAL A 262 -3.32 -10.32 28.13
C VAL A 262 -2.53 -9.99 29.40
N VAL A 263 -3.03 -9.00 30.14
CA VAL A 263 -2.55 -8.68 31.49
C VAL A 263 -3.38 -9.44 32.51
N THR A 264 -2.73 -10.21 33.35
CA THR A 264 -3.34 -10.98 34.45
C THR A 264 -2.96 -10.36 35.79
N GLY A 265 -3.95 -9.89 36.51
CA GLY A 265 -3.87 -9.34 37.85
C GLY A 265 -4.72 -10.15 38.83
N PHE A 266 -5.39 -9.46 39.75
CA PHE A 266 -6.27 -10.08 40.74
C PHE A 266 -7.50 -9.21 41.03
N ALA A 267 -8.68 -9.71 40.62
CA ALA A 267 -9.94 -9.01 40.87
C ALA A 267 -10.27 -9.01 42.36
N ASN A 268 -10.53 -7.82 42.90
CA ASN A 268 -10.91 -7.65 44.32
C ASN A 268 -11.76 -6.39 44.50
N HIS A 269 -12.33 -6.22 45.70
CA HIS A 269 -13.18 -5.11 46.05
C HIS A 269 -12.42 -3.78 46.00
N ALA A 270 -12.87 -2.85 45.17
CA ALA A 270 -12.16 -1.59 44.92
C ALA A 270 -12.08 -0.67 46.16
N GLY A 271 -13.08 -0.67 47.03
CA GLY A 271 -13.11 0.17 48.22
C GLY A 271 -12.31 -0.34 49.41
N THR A 272 -12.17 -1.67 49.55
CA THR A 272 -11.51 -2.28 50.72
C THR A 272 -10.09 -2.76 50.47
N THR A 273 -9.61 -2.75 49.21
CA THR A 273 -8.25 -3.17 48.86
C THR A 273 -7.32 -1.96 48.86
N PRO A 274 -6.34 -1.86 49.78
CA PRO A 274 -5.38 -0.77 49.81
C PRO A 274 -4.60 -0.65 48.50
N MET A 275 -4.24 0.57 48.06
CA MET A 275 -3.57 0.86 46.81
C MET A 275 -2.29 0.03 46.60
N ASN A 276 -1.48 -0.10 47.64
CA ASN A 276 -0.21 -0.85 47.61
C ASN A 276 -0.33 -2.38 47.65
N ARG A 277 -1.55 -2.92 47.68
CA ARG A 277 -1.83 -4.38 47.61
C ARG A 277 -2.59 -4.79 46.39
N ARG A 278 -2.85 -3.85 45.47
CA ARG A 278 -3.58 -4.12 44.20
C ARG A 278 -2.67 -4.84 43.21
N LYS A 279 -3.29 -5.69 42.42
CA LYS A 279 -2.76 -6.28 41.19
C LYS A 279 -3.74 -5.91 40.08
N ASP A 280 -3.73 -4.64 39.70
CA ASP A 280 -4.76 -4.04 38.84
C ASP A 280 -4.35 -4.23 37.37
N ALA A 281 -4.99 -5.18 36.70
CA ALA A 281 -4.70 -5.48 35.29
C ALA A 281 -5.02 -4.31 34.36
N LEU A 282 -6.04 -3.48 34.70
CA LEU A 282 -6.39 -2.32 33.88
C LEU A 282 -5.36 -1.19 34.04
N ALA A 283 -4.89 -0.95 35.24
CA ALA A 283 -3.85 0.06 35.49
C ALA A 283 -2.56 -0.28 34.76
N ALA A 284 -2.14 -1.55 34.83
CA ALA A 284 -0.96 -2.05 34.11
C ALA A 284 -1.15 -1.96 32.58
N ALA A 285 -2.27 -2.47 32.03
CA ALA A 285 -2.57 -2.40 30.60
C ALA A 285 -2.61 -0.96 30.08
N SER A 286 -3.08 -0.01 30.89
CA SER A 286 -3.07 1.42 30.51
C SER A 286 -1.64 1.95 30.35
N LYS A 287 -0.71 1.54 31.22
CA LYS A 287 0.72 1.85 31.08
C LYS A 287 1.33 1.16 29.86
N ASP A 288 0.96 -0.09 29.60
CA ASP A 288 1.42 -0.85 28.43
C ASP A 288 1.01 -0.16 27.11
N VAL A 289 -0.24 0.30 27.01
CA VAL A 289 -0.74 1.07 25.85
C VAL A 289 0.08 2.34 25.63
N LEU A 290 0.40 3.07 26.69
CA LEU A 290 1.24 4.27 26.60
C LEU A 290 2.68 3.93 26.23
N ALA A 291 3.23 2.82 26.73
CA ALA A 291 4.57 2.34 26.39
C ALA A 291 4.70 1.98 24.90
N VAL A 292 3.68 1.33 24.29
CA VAL A 292 3.66 1.09 22.84
C VAL A 292 3.80 2.40 22.08
N ARG A 293 2.98 3.40 22.42
CA ARG A 293 3.00 4.71 21.76
C ARG A 293 4.35 5.42 21.95
N GLU A 294 4.94 5.35 23.13
CA GLU A 294 6.24 5.95 23.45
C GLU A 294 7.34 5.35 22.56
N VAL A 295 7.49 4.02 22.56
CA VAL A 295 8.54 3.32 21.80
C VAL A 295 8.43 3.61 20.30
N VAL A 296 7.22 3.58 19.75
CA VAL A 296 7.02 3.85 18.31
C VAL A 296 7.40 5.30 17.94
N ARG A 297 7.16 6.26 18.84
CA ARG A 297 7.51 7.68 18.61
C ARG A 297 8.98 8.01 18.85
N GLU A 298 9.72 7.14 19.52
CA GLU A 298 11.17 7.29 19.74
C GLU A 298 11.99 6.88 18.51
N GLU A 299 11.43 6.08 17.59
CA GLU A 299 12.09 5.71 16.32
C GLU A 299 11.88 6.80 15.27
N ASP A 300 12.89 6.99 14.43
CA ASP A 300 12.82 7.88 13.27
C ASP A 300 12.17 7.18 12.07
N GLY A 301 11.32 7.91 11.31
CA GLY A 301 10.72 7.43 10.06
C GLY A 301 9.21 7.43 10.04
N HIS A 302 8.61 6.51 9.28
CA HIS A 302 7.18 6.43 9.00
C HIS A 302 6.48 5.25 9.70
N GLN A 303 7.15 4.62 10.67
CA GLN A 303 6.56 3.52 11.42
C GLN A 303 5.31 3.94 12.17
N VAL A 304 4.36 3.03 12.26
CA VAL A 304 3.16 3.22 13.07
C VAL A 304 2.99 2.09 14.07
N GLY A 305 2.37 2.39 15.22
CA GLY A 305 2.03 1.41 16.24
C GLY A 305 0.70 1.76 16.89
N THR A 306 -0.17 0.77 16.98
CA THR A 306 -1.57 0.96 17.39
C THR A 306 -1.98 -0.07 18.42
N VAL A 307 -2.74 0.39 19.44
CA VAL A 307 -3.58 -0.44 20.30
C VAL A 307 -5.02 -0.06 20.00
N GLY A 308 -5.72 -0.91 19.23
CA GLY A 308 -7.02 -0.57 18.66
C GLY A 308 -8.20 -0.68 19.64
N TYR A 309 -8.08 -1.54 20.67
CA TYR A 309 -9.11 -1.70 21.70
C TYR A 309 -8.50 -2.18 23.02
N ILE A 310 -9.29 -2.11 24.09
CA ILE A 310 -9.01 -2.69 25.39
C ILE A 310 -10.28 -3.35 25.93
N ARG A 311 -10.18 -4.57 26.43
CA ARG A 311 -11.26 -5.33 27.07
C ARG A 311 -10.90 -5.63 28.51
N VAL A 312 -11.81 -5.36 29.41
CA VAL A 312 -11.57 -5.37 30.86
C VAL A 312 -12.54 -6.32 31.55
N GLU A 313 -12.01 -7.22 32.36
CA GLU A 313 -12.81 -8.14 33.16
C GLU A 313 -12.54 -7.93 34.66
N PRO A 314 -13.63 -7.88 35.50
CA PRO A 314 -15.04 -8.03 35.16
C PRO A 314 -15.70 -6.73 34.65
N GLY A 315 -15.00 -5.62 34.54
CA GLY A 315 -15.53 -4.36 33.98
C GLY A 315 -16.57 -3.67 34.86
N ALA A 316 -16.44 -3.78 36.18
CA ALA A 316 -17.35 -3.17 37.15
C ALA A 316 -16.67 -2.03 37.92
N VAL A 317 -17.42 -0.94 38.19
CA VAL A 317 -16.86 0.28 38.79
C VAL A 317 -16.31 0.09 40.21
N ASN A 318 -16.77 -0.93 40.92
CA ASN A 318 -16.38 -1.24 42.29
C ASN A 318 -15.52 -2.49 42.45
N VAL A 319 -14.93 -2.98 41.33
CA VAL A 319 -14.06 -4.16 41.30
C VAL A 319 -12.74 -3.80 40.61
N ILE A 320 -11.60 -4.15 41.21
CA ILE A 320 -10.28 -4.04 40.60
C ILE A 320 -10.23 -5.05 39.45
N SER A 321 -9.74 -4.66 38.28
CA SER A 321 -9.62 -5.57 37.12
C SER A 321 -8.66 -6.72 37.39
N GLY A 322 -9.13 -7.96 37.18
CA GLY A 322 -8.32 -9.15 37.26
C GLY A 322 -7.69 -9.59 35.94
N ARG A 323 -8.26 -9.12 34.80
CA ARG A 323 -7.81 -9.45 33.48
C ARG A 323 -8.11 -8.33 32.51
N THR A 324 -7.13 -7.99 31.67
CA THR A 324 -7.29 -7.00 30.61
C THR A 324 -6.64 -7.48 29.34
N GLU A 325 -7.33 -7.38 28.21
CA GLU A 325 -6.84 -7.78 26.88
C GLU A 325 -6.71 -6.55 25.99
N PHE A 326 -5.66 -6.53 25.16
CA PHE A 326 -5.48 -5.54 24.11
C PHE A 326 -4.56 -6.06 22.99
N PRO A 327 -4.78 -5.69 21.72
CA PRO A 327 -3.86 -6.00 20.64
C PRO A 327 -2.76 -4.94 20.54
N VAL A 328 -1.59 -5.32 20.05
CA VAL A 328 -0.54 -4.41 19.60
C VAL A 328 -0.29 -4.70 18.12
N GLU A 329 -0.35 -3.67 17.29
CA GLU A 329 0.02 -3.75 15.88
C GLU A 329 1.13 -2.74 15.58
N LEU A 330 2.20 -3.20 14.90
CA LEU A 330 3.33 -2.40 14.44
C LEU A 330 3.48 -2.57 12.94
N ARG A 331 3.77 -1.47 12.22
CA ARG A 331 4.01 -1.49 10.77
C ARG A 331 5.23 -0.64 10.41
N ASP A 332 6.09 -1.15 9.53
CA ASP A 332 7.19 -0.42 8.87
C ASP A 332 7.71 -1.20 7.67
N LEU A 333 8.46 -0.52 6.77
CA LEU A 333 9.19 -1.16 5.66
C LEU A 333 10.45 -1.90 6.12
N ASP A 334 10.98 -1.61 7.30
CA ASP A 334 12.17 -2.25 7.89
C ASP A 334 11.75 -3.28 8.93
N ALA A 335 11.78 -4.56 8.55
CA ALA A 335 11.49 -5.69 9.45
C ALA A 335 12.40 -5.69 10.70
N ALA A 336 13.66 -5.26 10.56
CA ALA A 336 14.57 -5.20 11.69
C ALA A 336 14.15 -4.11 12.69
N LYS A 337 13.63 -2.97 12.19
CA LYS A 337 13.06 -1.91 13.02
C LYS A 337 11.80 -2.39 13.76
N VAL A 338 10.87 -3.04 13.06
CA VAL A 338 9.67 -3.64 13.68
C VAL A 338 10.05 -4.59 14.81
N LYS A 339 11.05 -5.45 14.57
CA LYS A 339 11.56 -6.39 15.58
C LYS A 339 12.15 -5.64 16.78
N ARG A 340 12.98 -4.62 16.58
CA ARG A 340 13.57 -3.82 17.68
C ARG A 340 12.50 -3.11 18.49
N MET A 341 11.52 -2.48 17.85
CA MET A 341 10.39 -1.85 18.54
C MET A 341 9.63 -2.86 19.40
N TRP A 342 9.33 -4.03 18.85
CA TRP A 342 8.63 -5.07 19.59
C TRP A 342 9.43 -5.56 20.80
N GLU A 343 10.72 -5.82 20.65
CA GLU A 343 11.62 -6.19 21.75
C GLU A 343 11.66 -5.10 22.84
N HIS A 344 11.71 -3.83 22.46
CA HIS A 344 11.68 -2.71 23.41
C HIS A 344 10.34 -2.61 24.14
N ILE A 345 9.22 -2.76 23.43
CA ILE A 345 7.87 -2.82 24.03
C ILE A 345 7.79 -3.95 25.06
N GLN A 346 8.25 -5.14 24.73
CA GLN A 346 8.25 -6.27 25.68
C GLN A 346 9.11 -6.01 26.92
N LEU A 347 10.22 -5.29 26.79
CA LEU A 347 11.03 -4.88 27.95
C LEU A 347 10.27 -3.91 28.86
N LYS A 348 9.56 -2.92 28.27
CA LYS A 348 8.71 -1.99 29.02
C LYS A 348 7.56 -2.74 29.74
N PHE A 349 6.90 -3.67 29.07
CA PHE A 349 5.87 -4.52 29.70
C PHE A 349 6.40 -5.29 30.91
N LYS A 350 7.58 -5.93 30.78
CA LYS A 350 8.21 -6.61 31.92
C LYS A 350 8.54 -5.69 33.11
N GLN A 351 8.86 -4.42 32.83
CA GLN A 351 9.06 -3.42 33.87
C GLN A 351 7.75 -3.06 34.57
N ILE A 352 6.69 -2.81 33.78
CA ILE A 352 5.34 -2.50 34.28
C ILE A 352 4.77 -3.66 35.10
N ASP A 353 4.98 -4.90 34.64
CA ASP A 353 4.58 -6.11 35.36
C ASP A 353 5.16 -6.16 36.81
N LYS A 354 6.43 -5.77 36.95
CA LYS A 354 7.09 -5.73 38.27
C LYS A 354 6.52 -4.60 39.13
N GLU A 355 6.27 -3.44 38.55
CA GLU A 355 5.73 -2.27 39.27
C GLU A 355 4.31 -2.51 39.77
N GLU A 356 3.45 -3.12 38.92
CA GLU A 356 2.03 -3.35 39.19
C GLU A 356 1.76 -4.75 39.79
N ASN A 357 2.78 -5.59 39.91
CA ASN A 357 2.70 -6.98 40.41
C ASN A 357 1.65 -7.81 39.63
N VAL A 358 1.71 -7.74 38.30
CA VAL A 358 0.87 -8.45 37.33
C VAL A 358 1.74 -9.29 36.38
N VAL A 359 1.11 -9.96 35.41
CA VAL A 359 1.81 -10.70 34.35
C VAL A 359 1.15 -10.39 33.02
N THR A 360 1.95 -9.89 32.06
CA THR A 360 1.55 -9.62 30.68
C THR A 360 2.10 -10.70 29.77
N LEU A 361 1.21 -11.38 29.04
CA LEU A 361 1.57 -12.38 28.02
C LEU A 361 1.03 -11.95 26.67
N CYS A 362 1.90 -11.94 25.65
CA CYS A 362 1.52 -11.60 24.27
C CYS A 362 1.73 -12.81 23.37
N THR A 363 0.73 -13.11 22.53
CA THR A 363 0.76 -14.15 21.50
C THR A 363 0.77 -13.49 20.12
N SER A 364 1.71 -13.88 19.27
CA SER A 364 1.75 -13.39 17.87
C SER A 364 0.56 -13.92 17.08
N VAL A 365 -0.16 -13.05 16.40
CA VAL A 365 -1.31 -13.39 15.53
C VAL A 365 -1.02 -13.10 14.07
N ASP A 366 -0.12 -12.14 13.79
CA ASP A 366 0.31 -11.82 12.45
C ASP A 366 1.78 -11.39 12.49
N ASP A 367 2.56 -11.83 11.49
CA ASP A 367 3.98 -11.52 11.35
C ASP A 367 4.31 -11.51 9.86
N THR A 368 3.74 -10.52 9.16
CA THR A 368 3.89 -10.37 7.71
C THR A 368 5.14 -9.56 7.40
N GLU A 369 6.06 -10.15 6.64
CA GLU A 369 7.29 -9.48 6.21
C GLU A 369 7.00 -8.35 5.20
N PRO A 370 7.75 -7.23 5.26
CA PRO A 370 7.63 -6.18 4.27
C PRO A 370 8.05 -6.67 2.88
N ALA A 371 7.48 -6.06 1.85
CA ALA A 371 7.80 -6.36 0.46
C ALA A 371 8.37 -5.11 -0.24
N PRO A 372 9.69 -4.98 -0.39
CA PRO A 372 10.29 -3.88 -1.13
C PRO A 372 9.96 -4.00 -2.62
N THR A 373 9.72 -2.87 -3.28
CA THR A 373 9.57 -2.81 -4.73
C THR A 373 10.93 -2.76 -5.42
N ASP A 374 10.99 -3.22 -6.67
CA ASP A 374 12.25 -3.28 -7.43
C ASP A 374 12.74 -1.88 -7.83
N PRO A 375 14.02 -1.51 -7.55
CA PRO A 375 14.54 -0.18 -7.86
C PRO A 375 14.56 0.17 -9.35
N ALA A 376 14.72 -0.81 -10.25
CA ALA A 376 14.70 -0.57 -11.69
C ALA A 376 13.27 -0.27 -12.18
N LEU A 377 12.26 -0.94 -11.59
CA LEU A 377 10.87 -0.66 -11.86
C LEU A 377 10.44 0.71 -11.27
N GLN A 378 10.91 1.08 -10.06
CA GLN A 378 10.71 2.42 -9.51
C GLN A 378 11.28 3.51 -10.44
N ALA A 379 12.47 3.29 -11.00
CA ALA A 379 13.08 4.21 -11.95
C ALA A 379 12.25 4.33 -13.24
N ALA A 380 11.69 3.22 -13.74
CA ALA A 380 10.81 3.24 -14.91
C ALA A 380 9.53 4.05 -14.66
N ILE A 381 8.91 3.93 -13.46
CA ILE A 381 7.75 4.76 -13.07
C ILE A 381 8.14 6.25 -13.03
N ARG A 382 9.30 6.57 -12.43
CA ARG A 382 9.81 7.95 -12.38
C ARG A 382 10.03 8.53 -13.77
N ASP A 383 10.71 7.78 -14.65
CA ASP A 383 10.97 8.19 -16.04
C ASP A 383 9.65 8.43 -16.79
N ALA A 384 8.68 7.52 -16.63
CA ALA A 384 7.35 7.63 -17.23
C ALA A 384 6.61 8.90 -16.76
N ALA A 385 6.52 9.13 -15.46
CA ALA A 385 5.87 10.31 -14.88
C ALA A 385 6.58 11.61 -15.31
N MET A 386 7.90 11.65 -15.25
CA MET A 386 8.69 12.82 -15.67
C MET A 386 8.50 13.13 -17.16
N SER A 387 8.37 12.12 -18.01
CA SER A 387 8.11 12.29 -19.45
C SER A 387 6.75 12.96 -19.74
N LEU A 388 5.84 12.90 -18.76
CA LEU A 388 4.52 13.54 -18.80
C LEU A 388 4.50 14.92 -18.10
N GLY A 389 5.62 15.32 -17.49
CA GLY A 389 5.68 16.53 -16.66
C GLY A 389 4.94 16.39 -15.32
N LEU A 390 4.65 15.16 -14.90
CA LEU A 390 3.98 14.88 -13.64
C LEU A 390 4.98 14.92 -12.48
N THR A 391 4.52 15.42 -11.32
CA THR A 391 5.29 15.41 -10.08
C THR A 391 5.26 14.03 -9.44
N THR A 392 6.34 13.66 -8.74
CA THR A 392 6.46 12.35 -8.08
C THR A 392 6.92 12.47 -6.64
N MET A 393 6.48 11.54 -5.79
CA MET A 393 6.92 11.36 -4.41
C MET A 393 7.21 9.87 -4.16
N ASP A 394 8.31 9.59 -3.44
CA ASP A 394 8.60 8.26 -2.93
C ASP A 394 7.90 8.07 -1.59
N LEU A 395 7.13 6.99 -1.42
CA LEU A 395 6.39 6.69 -0.19
C LEU A 395 6.19 5.17 -0.02
N PRO A 396 5.95 4.67 1.19
CA PRO A 396 5.53 3.28 1.40
C PRO A 396 4.06 3.08 1.02
N SER A 397 3.63 1.83 0.80
CA SER A 397 2.25 1.43 1.02
C SER A 397 2.10 1.03 2.48
N GLU A 398 1.26 1.75 3.21
CA GLU A 398 0.95 1.48 4.63
C GLU A 398 -0.18 0.44 4.77
N ALA A 399 -0.89 0.16 3.66
CA ALA A 399 -1.86 -0.91 3.52
C ALA A 399 -1.22 -2.17 2.90
N GLY A 400 -1.77 -3.36 3.23
CA GLY A 400 -1.47 -4.60 2.52
C GLY A 400 -1.95 -4.51 1.08
N GLN A 401 -1.32 -5.24 0.16
CA GLN A 401 -1.61 -5.20 -1.27
C GLN A 401 -1.32 -6.56 -1.90
N ASP A 402 -1.96 -6.87 -3.03
CA ASP A 402 -1.68 -8.09 -3.79
C ASP A 402 -0.20 -8.18 -4.23
N SER A 403 0.40 -7.04 -4.54
CA SER A 403 1.83 -6.92 -4.84
C SER A 403 2.73 -7.52 -3.76
N GLN A 404 2.32 -7.49 -2.48
CA GLN A 404 3.09 -8.06 -1.36
C GLN A 404 3.25 -9.56 -1.50
N GLN A 405 2.22 -10.25 -1.98
CA GLN A 405 2.26 -11.69 -2.21
C GLN A 405 3.11 -12.03 -3.43
N ILE A 406 2.91 -11.30 -4.52
CA ILE A 406 3.63 -11.53 -5.79
C ILE A 406 5.12 -11.22 -5.68
N ALA A 407 5.53 -10.34 -4.74
CA ALA A 407 6.95 -10.08 -4.43
C ALA A 407 7.77 -11.33 -4.09
N LYS A 408 7.12 -12.42 -3.66
CA LYS A 408 7.79 -13.70 -3.37
C LYS A 408 8.24 -14.47 -4.62
N ILE A 409 7.66 -14.15 -5.78
CA ILE A 409 7.89 -14.89 -7.04
C ILE A 409 8.40 -14.03 -8.19
N ALA A 410 8.23 -12.71 -8.15
CA ALA A 410 8.64 -11.78 -9.21
C ALA A 410 9.04 -10.40 -8.65
N PRO A 411 9.82 -9.59 -9.40
CA PRO A 411 9.98 -8.16 -9.14
C PRO A 411 8.62 -7.45 -9.19
N ILE A 412 8.36 -6.57 -8.23
CA ILE A 412 7.11 -5.80 -8.14
C ILE A 412 7.34 -4.30 -8.19
N ALA A 413 6.34 -3.56 -8.63
CA ALA A 413 6.24 -2.11 -8.46
C ALA A 413 4.78 -1.69 -8.26
N MET A 414 4.58 -0.55 -7.58
CA MET A 414 3.26 0.06 -7.46
C MET A 414 3.32 1.54 -7.80
N ILE A 415 2.26 1.99 -8.46
CA ILE A 415 2.02 3.39 -8.84
C ILE A 415 0.83 3.87 -8.02
N PHE A 416 1.02 4.89 -7.18
CA PHE A 416 -0.07 5.50 -6.46
C PHE A 416 -0.57 6.78 -7.13
N VAL A 417 -1.89 6.99 -7.07
CA VAL A 417 -2.54 8.25 -7.39
C VAL A 417 -3.21 8.82 -6.15
N PRO A 418 -3.40 10.16 -6.04
CA PRO A 418 -3.92 10.79 -4.84
C PRO A 418 -5.30 10.30 -4.43
N SER A 419 -5.49 10.07 -3.13
CA SER A 419 -6.80 9.92 -2.48
C SER A 419 -7.19 11.24 -1.84
N LEU A 420 -8.31 11.85 -2.24
CA LEU A 420 -8.74 13.16 -1.74
C LEU A 420 -8.94 13.12 -0.22
N GLY A 421 -8.15 13.93 0.50
CA GLY A 421 -8.14 13.96 1.96
C GLY A 421 -7.68 12.65 2.61
N GLY A 422 -7.06 11.74 1.88
CA GLY A 422 -6.61 10.43 2.38
C GLY A 422 -7.75 9.47 2.75
N ILE A 423 -8.96 9.72 2.22
CA ILE A 423 -10.14 8.91 2.55
C ILE A 423 -10.14 7.65 1.69
N SER A 424 -10.16 6.49 2.34
CA SER A 424 -10.40 5.18 1.72
C SER A 424 -11.27 4.31 2.63
N HIS A 425 -11.74 3.14 2.13
CA HIS A 425 -12.67 2.24 2.83
C HIS A 425 -13.93 2.98 3.32
N SER A 426 -14.44 3.87 2.50
CA SER A 426 -15.54 4.78 2.85
C SER A 426 -16.34 5.18 1.61
N PRO A 427 -17.66 5.40 1.73
CA PRO A 427 -18.47 5.97 0.65
C PRO A 427 -18.01 7.37 0.17
N LYS A 428 -17.15 8.04 0.95
CA LYS A 428 -16.58 9.35 0.63
C LYS A 428 -15.23 9.27 -0.10
N GLU A 429 -14.74 8.07 -0.35
CA GLU A 429 -13.52 7.86 -1.11
C GLU A 429 -13.62 8.51 -2.49
N PHE A 430 -12.60 9.25 -2.85
CA PHE A 430 -12.56 9.90 -4.16
C PHE A 430 -11.13 10.13 -4.63
N THR A 431 -10.90 9.79 -5.89
CA THR A 431 -9.71 10.16 -6.67
C THR A 431 -10.15 10.95 -7.88
N SER A 432 -9.50 12.06 -8.20
CA SER A 432 -9.90 12.87 -9.35
C SER A 432 -9.76 12.08 -10.65
N TRP A 433 -10.67 12.30 -11.61
CA TRP A 433 -10.60 11.63 -12.91
C TRP A 433 -9.31 11.95 -13.67
N GLN A 434 -8.73 13.11 -13.41
CA GLN A 434 -7.42 13.47 -13.96
C GLN A 434 -6.30 12.61 -13.34
N ASP A 435 -6.33 12.36 -12.04
CA ASP A 435 -5.34 11.54 -11.36
C ASP A 435 -5.48 10.07 -11.76
N VAL A 436 -6.70 9.57 -11.92
CA VAL A 436 -6.98 8.24 -12.49
C VAL A 436 -6.36 8.11 -13.89
N ALA A 437 -6.58 9.10 -14.75
CA ALA A 437 -6.02 9.12 -16.11
C ALA A 437 -4.48 9.25 -16.08
N ASN A 438 -3.92 10.07 -15.20
CA ASN A 438 -2.48 10.20 -15.01
C ASN A 438 -1.84 8.86 -14.61
N GLY A 439 -2.43 8.17 -13.63
CA GLY A 439 -1.96 6.86 -13.19
C GLY A 439 -1.98 5.80 -14.30
N ALA A 440 -3.08 5.72 -15.04
CA ALA A 440 -3.22 4.79 -16.16
C ALA A 440 -2.25 5.11 -17.31
N GLU A 441 -2.00 6.41 -17.64
CA GLU A 441 -1.03 6.80 -18.64
C GLU A 441 0.41 6.49 -18.18
N VAL A 442 0.72 6.67 -16.90
CA VAL A 442 2.03 6.27 -16.34
C VAL A 442 2.19 4.75 -16.46
N LEU A 443 1.17 3.96 -16.13
CA LEU A 443 1.19 2.50 -16.28
C LEU A 443 1.42 2.08 -17.74
N TYR A 444 0.72 2.71 -18.70
CA TYR A 444 0.94 2.48 -20.14
C TYR A 444 2.40 2.69 -20.53
N ARG A 445 3.00 3.80 -20.09
CA ARG A 445 4.41 4.13 -20.40
C ARG A 445 5.38 3.18 -19.70
N VAL A 446 5.12 2.81 -18.46
CA VAL A 446 5.93 1.83 -17.72
C VAL A 446 5.94 0.49 -18.45
N VAL A 447 4.76 -0.04 -18.82
CA VAL A 447 4.66 -1.29 -19.59
C VAL A 447 5.44 -1.21 -20.89
N SER A 448 5.33 -0.09 -21.63
CA SER A 448 6.06 0.12 -22.88
C SER A 448 7.59 0.21 -22.67
N LEU A 449 8.05 0.92 -21.63
CA LEU A 449 9.47 1.03 -21.28
C LEU A 449 10.06 -0.31 -20.84
N LEU A 450 9.32 -1.11 -20.10
CA LEU A 450 9.76 -2.41 -19.61
C LEU A 450 9.81 -3.45 -20.75
N ASP A 451 8.84 -3.43 -21.68
CA ASP A 451 8.87 -4.26 -22.86
C ASP A 451 10.15 -4.04 -23.68
N ASP A 452 10.61 -2.79 -23.75
CA ASP A 452 11.85 -2.42 -24.42
C ASP A 452 13.12 -2.76 -23.64
N ARG A 453 13.13 -2.62 -22.32
CA ARG A 453 14.34 -2.67 -21.49
C ARG A 453 14.66 -4.07 -20.94
N LEU A 454 13.61 -4.84 -20.57
CA LEU A 454 13.83 -6.16 -19.97
C LEU A 454 14.32 -7.19 -20.98
N ASN A 455 15.26 -8.03 -20.56
CA ASN A 455 15.83 -9.13 -21.36
C ASN A 455 16.48 -8.70 -22.70
N ARG A 456 17.14 -7.52 -22.72
CA ARG A 456 18.01 -7.10 -23.85
C ARG A 456 19.46 -7.59 -23.72
N ASN A 457 19.76 -8.53 -22.82
CA ASN A 457 21.10 -9.09 -22.64
C ASN A 457 21.35 -10.30 -23.53
#